data_be4c110b8a10815f33562726fe92cb4a
#
_entry.id   be4c110b8a10815f33562726fe92cb4a
#
_cell.length_a   1.000
_cell.length_b   1.000
_cell.length_c   1.000
_cell.angle_alpha   90.00
_cell.angle_beta   90.00
_cell.angle_gamma   90.00
#
_symmetry.space_group_name_H-M   'P 1'
#
loop_
_entity.id
_entity.type
_entity.pdbx_description
1 polymer ?
#
loop_
_entity_poly.entity_id
_entity_poly.type
_entity_poly.pdbx_seq_one_letter_code
_entity_poly.pdbx_strand_id
1 'polypeptide(L)'
;MGEPRTGAEVVWKQPIDSGPAPSDGETFDAIVVGGGPGGSAAAGYLAMDGKRVLLIEKETWPRDKICGDAVGGKSLSHVKELGVKETLEATPHFRVTGIVFSSPKGHNVRVALPEEDAVSYTHL
;
A
#
# COMPACT_ATOMS: atom_id res chain seq x y z
N MET A 1 23.26 -5.60 5.11
CA MET A 1 22.01 -6.05 5.74
C MET A 1 21.67 -4.95 6.73
N GLY A 2 20.75 -4.05 6.39
CA GLY A 2 20.35 -2.97 7.28
C GLY A 2 19.35 -3.51 8.29
N GLU A 3 19.47 -3.12 9.55
CA GLU A 3 18.51 -3.45 10.57
C GLU A 3 17.14 -2.86 10.23
N PRO A 4 16.03 -3.56 10.53
CA PRO A 4 14.71 -3.00 10.38
C PRO A 4 14.61 -1.74 11.28
N ARG A 5 14.15 -0.64 10.71
CA ARG A 5 13.81 0.53 11.53
C ARG A 5 12.65 0.13 12.43
N THR A 6 12.92 0.00 13.71
CA THR A 6 11.90 -0.14 14.75
C THR A 6 11.21 1.22 14.90
N GLY A 7 10.30 1.52 14.00
CA GLY A 7 9.30 2.55 14.21
C GLY A 7 8.31 2.09 15.27
N ALA A 8 7.61 3.03 15.88
CA ALA A 8 6.58 2.79 16.88
C ALA A 8 5.70 1.58 16.52
N GLU A 9 5.36 0.80 17.52
CA GLU A 9 4.54 -0.40 17.40
C GLU A 9 3.32 -0.10 16.54
N VAL A 10 3.38 -0.49 15.26
CA VAL A 10 2.27 -0.26 14.35
C VAL A 10 1.16 -1.19 14.78
N VAL A 11 0.10 -0.62 15.30
CA VAL A 11 -1.05 -1.35 15.84
C VAL A 11 -1.92 -1.87 14.68
N TRP A 12 -1.34 -2.71 13.83
CA TRP A 12 -2.09 -3.45 12.79
C TRP A 12 -2.97 -4.57 13.35
N LYS A 13 -2.94 -4.76 14.68
CA LYS A 13 -3.67 -5.83 15.36
C LYS A 13 -5.13 -5.50 15.68
N GLN A 14 -5.56 -4.27 15.38
CA GLN A 14 -6.96 -3.91 15.56
C GLN A 14 -7.67 -3.99 14.21
N PRO A 15 -8.85 -4.63 14.15
CA PRO A 15 -9.68 -4.56 12.96
C PRO A 15 -9.88 -3.09 12.57
N ILE A 16 -9.69 -2.76 11.31
CA ILE A 16 -10.04 -1.44 10.79
C ILE A 16 -11.55 -1.34 10.96
N ASP A 17 -11.98 -0.36 11.75
CA ASP A 17 -13.41 -0.12 11.95
C ASP A 17 -14.04 0.18 10.58
N SER A 18 -14.81 -0.79 10.10
CA SER A 18 -15.68 -0.55 8.96
C SER A 18 -16.75 0.39 9.46
N GLY A 19 -16.89 1.55 8.85
CA GLY A 19 -17.98 2.46 9.14
C GLY A 19 -19.34 1.75 9.13
N PRO A 20 -20.41 2.40 9.61
CA PRO A 20 -21.73 1.80 9.66
C PRO A 20 -22.18 1.33 8.29
N ALA A 21 -22.92 0.23 8.23
CA ALA A 21 -23.55 -0.23 6.99
C ALA A 21 -24.45 0.88 6.43
N PRO A 22 -24.50 1.06 5.11
CA PRO A 22 -25.38 2.03 4.49
C PRO A 22 -26.82 1.79 4.88
N SER A 23 -27.57 2.87 5.08
CA SER A 23 -29.01 2.81 5.32
C SER A 23 -29.77 2.51 4.02
N ASP A 24 -30.97 1.92 4.15
CA ASP A 24 -31.84 1.71 2.99
C ASP A 24 -32.18 3.05 2.31
N GLY A 25 -31.99 3.08 0.98
CA GLY A 25 -32.22 4.29 0.17
C GLY A 25 -31.05 5.28 0.16
N GLU A 26 -29.96 5.00 0.86
CA GLU A 26 -28.74 5.80 0.77
C GLU A 26 -28.10 5.69 -0.61
N THR A 27 -27.69 6.83 -1.18
CA THR A 27 -27.12 6.89 -2.53
C THR A 27 -25.66 7.27 -2.49
N PHE A 28 -24.87 6.68 -3.39
CA PHE A 28 -23.45 6.93 -3.58
C PHE A 28 -23.16 7.27 -5.02
N ASP A 29 -22.17 8.10 -5.27
CA ASP A 29 -21.71 8.41 -6.63
C ASP A 29 -20.96 7.21 -7.25
N ALA A 30 -20.31 6.41 -6.40
CA ALA A 30 -19.59 5.21 -6.83
C ALA A 30 -19.62 4.13 -5.75
N ILE A 31 -19.65 2.87 -6.20
CA ILE A 31 -19.46 1.69 -5.36
C ILE A 31 -18.20 0.97 -5.84
N VAL A 32 -17.20 0.83 -4.95
CA VAL A 32 -15.97 0.10 -5.23
C VAL A 32 -16.02 -1.23 -4.49
N VAL A 33 -15.86 -2.32 -5.20
CA VAL A 33 -15.89 -3.67 -4.62
C VAL A 33 -14.48 -4.22 -4.56
N GLY A 34 -13.99 -4.46 -3.36
CA GLY A 34 -12.66 -4.94 -3.04
C GLY A 34 -11.73 -3.83 -2.55
N GLY A 35 -11.26 -3.95 -1.31
CA GLY A 35 -10.34 -3.01 -0.64
C GLY A 35 -8.86 -3.30 -0.89
N GLY A 36 -8.50 -4.04 -1.95
CA GLY A 36 -7.12 -4.24 -2.36
C GLY A 36 -6.48 -2.93 -2.89
N PRO A 37 -5.18 -2.94 -3.26
CA PRO A 37 -4.47 -1.73 -3.67
C PRO A 37 -5.18 -0.92 -4.76
N GLY A 38 -5.73 -1.60 -5.76
CA GLY A 38 -6.47 -0.94 -6.85
C GLY A 38 -7.79 -0.32 -6.40
N GLY A 39 -8.57 -1.05 -5.61
CA GLY A 39 -9.86 -0.56 -5.10
C GLY A 39 -9.67 0.57 -4.09
N SER A 40 -8.72 0.45 -3.17
CA SER A 40 -8.41 1.50 -2.20
C SER A 40 -7.92 2.77 -2.91
N ALA A 41 -7.05 2.65 -3.92
CA ALA A 41 -6.61 3.80 -4.70
C ALA A 41 -7.79 4.44 -5.46
N ALA A 42 -8.62 3.64 -6.14
CA ALA A 42 -9.78 4.15 -6.86
C ALA A 42 -10.75 4.89 -5.93
N ALA A 43 -11.08 4.28 -4.78
CA ALA A 43 -11.93 4.91 -3.78
C ALA A 43 -11.33 6.22 -3.24
N GLY A 44 -10.02 6.21 -2.96
CA GLY A 44 -9.30 7.39 -2.49
C GLY A 44 -9.35 8.56 -3.48
N TYR A 45 -9.05 8.30 -4.75
CA TYR A 45 -9.12 9.35 -5.79
C TYR A 45 -10.54 9.87 -5.99
N LEU A 46 -11.53 9.01 -6.04
CA LEU A 46 -12.93 9.43 -6.13
C LEU A 46 -13.34 10.30 -4.93
N ALA A 47 -12.91 9.93 -3.73
CA ALA A 47 -13.19 10.72 -2.53
C ALA A 47 -12.46 12.09 -2.57
N MET A 48 -11.23 12.14 -3.08
CA MET A 48 -10.50 13.40 -3.29
C MET A 48 -11.22 14.33 -4.29
N ASP A 49 -11.90 13.74 -5.29
CA ASP A 49 -12.77 14.47 -6.22
C ASP A 49 -14.12 14.86 -5.62
N GLY A 50 -14.31 14.68 -4.32
CA GLY A 50 -15.53 15.06 -3.60
C GLY A 50 -16.72 14.11 -3.83
N LYS A 51 -16.47 12.89 -4.36
CA LYS A 51 -17.51 11.91 -4.58
C LYS A 51 -17.84 11.15 -3.29
N ARG A 52 -19.11 10.83 -3.11
CA ARG A 52 -19.53 9.88 -2.06
C ARG A 52 -19.26 8.47 -2.55
N VAL A 53 -18.31 7.80 -1.91
CA VAL A 53 -17.86 6.47 -2.32
C VAL A 53 -18.20 5.44 -1.25
N LEU A 54 -18.80 4.33 -1.67
CA LEU A 54 -18.93 3.14 -0.85
C LEU A 54 -17.85 2.14 -1.26
N LEU A 55 -16.93 1.83 -0.33
CA LEU A 55 -15.95 0.77 -0.51
C LEU A 55 -16.42 -0.48 0.24
N ILE A 56 -16.59 -1.57 -0.48
CA ILE A 56 -17.03 -2.85 0.07
C ILE A 56 -15.85 -3.84 0.02
N GLU A 57 -15.49 -4.41 1.16
CA GLU A 57 -14.48 -5.47 1.28
C GLU A 57 -15.10 -6.68 1.99
N LYS A 58 -14.82 -7.87 1.48
CA LYS A 58 -15.34 -9.13 2.05
C LYS A 58 -14.54 -9.64 3.24
N GLU A 59 -13.26 -9.23 3.32
CA GLU A 59 -12.33 -9.70 4.33
C GLU A 59 -12.18 -8.66 5.45
N THR A 60 -11.90 -9.14 6.64
CA THR A 60 -11.55 -8.26 7.76
C THR A 60 -10.07 -7.90 7.70
N TRP A 61 -9.73 -6.64 7.86
CA TRP A 61 -8.35 -6.16 7.94
C TRP A 61 -7.84 -6.17 9.39
N PRO A 62 -6.53 -6.43 9.63
CA PRO A 62 -5.50 -6.76 8.64
C PRO A 62 -5.64 -8.18 8.10
N ARG A 63 -5.27 -8.40 6.84
CA ARG A 63 -5.29 -9.71 6.21
C ARG A 63 -4.05 -9.96 5.37
N ASP A 64 -3.70 -11.23 5.22
CA ASP A 64 -2.67 -11.65 4.26
C ASP A 64 -3.20 -11.58 2.81
N LYS A 65 -2.36 -11.14 1.91
CA LYS A 65 -2.66 -11.11 0.49
C LYS A 65 -1.40 -11.43 -0.31
N ILE A 66 -1.44 -12.52 -1.05
CA ILE A 66 -0.35 -12.94 -1.94
C ILE A 66 -0.32 -12.01 -3.16
N CYS A 67 0.17 -10.80 -3.01
CA CYS A 67 0.50 -9.93 -4.15
C CYS A 67 1.07 -8.59 -3.66
N GLY A 68 2.22 -8.22 -4.19
CA GLY A 68 2.66 -6.83 -4.17
C GLY A 68 3.15 -6.29 -2.84
N ASP A 69 4.02 -7.03 -2.17
CA ASP A 69 4.69 -6.55 -0.95
C ASP A 69 5.67 -5.40 -1.22
N ALA A 70 5.80 -4.99 -2.48
CA ALA A 70 6.71 -3.92 -2.88
C ALA A 70 5.95 -2.71 -3.42
N VAL A 71 6.23 -1.54 -2.86
CA VAL A 71 5.74 -0.25 -3.33
C VAL A 71 6.91 0.55 -3.90
N GLY A 72 6.89 0.81 -5.19
CA GLY A 72 7.98 1.53 -5.87
C GLY A 72 7.56 2.13 -7.21
N GLY A 73 8.45 2.89 -7.81
CA GLY A 73 8.21 3.53 -9.10
C GLY A 73 6.96 4.41 -9.08
N LYS A 74 6.08 4.25 -10.06
CA LYS A 74 4.83 5.03 -10.17
C LYS A 74 3.90 4.87 -8.97
N SER A 75 3.94 3.74 -8.26
CA SER A 75 3.10 3.54 -7.08
C SER A 75 3.45 4.52 -5.95
N LEU A 76 4.70 4.95 -5.84
CA LEU A 76 5.11 5.94 -4.84
C LEU A 76 4.50 7.32 -5.10
N SER A 77 4.33 7.73 -6.37
CA SER A 77 3.64 9.00 -6.65
C SER A 77 2.17 8.94 -6.22
N HIS A 78 1.48 7.83 -6.48
CA HIS A 78 0.09 7.67 -6.03
C HIS A 78 -0.04 7.62 -4.51
N VAL A 79 0.90 6.97 -3.82
CA VAL A 79 0.96 6.96 -2.34
C VAL A 79 1.14 8.38 -1.79
N LYS A 80 1.97 9.21 -2.45
CA LYS A 80 2.14 10.63 -2.08
C LYS A 80 0.87 11.44 -2.34
N GLU A 81 0.30 11.31 -3.53
CA GLU A 81 -0.94 12.02 -3.94
C GLU A 81 -2.10 11.70 -3.01
N LEU A 82 -2.25 10.44 -2.60
CA LEU A 82 -3.27 9.98 -1.66
C LEU A 82 -2.97 10.37 -0.20
N GLY A 83 -1.83 10.99 0.08
CA GLY A 83 -1.46 11.44 1.43
C GLY A 83 -1.17 10.33 2.43
N VAL A 84 -0.88 9.11 1.95
CA VAL A 84 -0.64 7.94 2.83
C VAL A 84 0.84 7.56 2.94
N LYS A 85 1.74 8.38 2.40
CA LYS A 85 3.17 8.10 2.39
C LYS A 85 3.75 7.99 3.81
N GLU A 86 3.45 8.94 4.67
CA GLU A 86 3.94 8.98 6.04
C GLU A 86 3.43 7.78 6.84
N THR A 87 2.19 7.38 6.63
CA THR A 87 1.62 6.18 7.24
C THR A 87 2.36 4.92 6.79
N LEU A 88 2.65 4.81 5.48
CA LEU A 88 3.41 3.68 4.94
C LEU A 88 4.83 3.64 5.50
N GLU A 89 5.51 4.78 5.57
CA GLU A 89 6.88 4.88 6.11
C GLU A 89 6.96 4.65 7.63
N ALA A 90 5.85 4.83 8.35
CA ALA A 90 5.75 4.50 9.76
C ALA A 90 5.60 3.00 10.02
N THR A 91 5.23 2.21 9.00
CA THR A 91 5.12 0.74 9.13
C THR A 91 6.49 0.09 9.08
N PRO A 92 6.68 -1.09 9.71
CA PRO A 92 7.90 -1.88 9.50
C PRO A 92 8.08 -2.18 8.01
N HIS A 93 9.20 -1.74 7.44
CA HIS A 93 9.47 -1.94 6.02
C HIS A 93 10.97 -2.02 5.75
N PHE A 94 11.34 -2.65 4.63
CA PHE A 94 12.69 -2.66 4.12
C PHE A 94 12.81 -1.71 2.94
N ARG A 95 13.86 -0.89 2.94
CA ARG A 95 14.17 -0.03 1.82
C ARG A 95 15.13 -0.73 0.87
N VAL A 96 14.70 -0.96 -0.37
CA VAL A 96 15.53 -1.55 -1.41
C VAL A 96 16.26 -0.46 -2.17
N THR A 97 17.58 -0.44 -2.04
CA THR A 97 18.45 0.58 -2.65
C THR A 97 19.16 0.08 -3.91
N GLY A 98 18.88 -1.15 -4.34
CA GLY A 98 19.48 -1.69 -5.52
C GLY A 98 19.01 -3.10 -5.85
N ILE A 99 19.30 -3.51 -7.07
CA ILE A 99 18.94 -4.82 -7.63
C ILE A 99 20.21 -5.49 -8.12
N VAL A 100 20.35 -6.78 -7.88
CA VAL A 100 21.42 -7.59 -8.44
C VAL A 100 20.82 -8.58 -9.44
N PHE A 101 21.26 -8.50 -10.66
CA PHE A 101 20.95 -9.46 -11.70
C PHE A 101 22.10 -10.47 -11.80
N SER A 102 21.77 -11.75 -11.67
CA SER A 102 22.75 -12.84 -11.75
C SER A 102 22.45 -13.74 -12.94
N SER A 103 23.47 -14.07 -13.71
CA SER A 103 23.36 -15.07 -14.77
C SER A 103 23.57 -16.47 -14.23
N PRO A 104 23.12 -17.54 -14.93
CA PRO A 104 23.41 -18.92 -14.53
C PRO A 104 24.91 -19.26 -14.53
N LYS A 105 25.76 -18.47 -15.20
CA LYS A 105 27.21 -18.60 -15.23
C LYS A 105 27.92 -17.82 -14.11
N GLY A 106 27.18 -17.25 -13.15
CA GLY A 106 27.74 -16.55 -12.02
C GLY A 106 28.15 -15.08 -12.27
N HIS A 107 27.86 -14.53 -13.45
CA HIS A 107 28.10 -13.09 -13.69
C HIS A 107 27.02 -12.28 -13.02
N ASN A 108 27.41 -11.25 -12.28
CA ASN A 108 26.50 -10.40 -11.52
C ASN A 108 26.60 -8.95 -12.01
N VAL A 109 25.45 -8.31 -12.17
CA VAL A 109 25.36 -6.86 -12.42
C VAL A 109 24.52 -6.26 -11.30
N ARG A 110 25.08 -5.26 -10.62
CA ARG A 110 24.38 -4.51 -9.60
C ARG A 110 23.94 -3.17 -10.15
N VAL A 111 22.66 -2.88 -10.01
CA VAL A 111 22.06 -1.59 -10.35
C VAL A 111 21.64 -0.92 -9.05
N ALA A 112 22.22 0.25 -8.77
CA ALA A 112 21.75 1.07 -7.66
C ALA A 112 20.45 1.77 -8.06
N LEU A 113 19.49 1.82 -7.15
CA LEU A 113 18.27 2.63 -7.31
C LEU A 113 18.52 4.01 -6.70
N PRO A 114 18.11 5.10 -7.37
CA PRO A 114 18.09 6.42 -6.78
C PRO A 114 17.27 6.41 -5.47
N GLU A 115 17.62 7.28 -4.53
CA GLU A 115 16.93 7.32 -3.23
C GLU A 115 15.43 7.62 -3.36
N GLU A 116 15.07 8.42 -4.36
CA GLU A 116 13.70 8.78 -4.71
C GLU A 116 12.89 7.62 -5.29
N ASP A 117 13.57 6.62 -5.89
CA ASP A 117 12.97 5.41 -6.47
C ASP A 117 13.14 4.18 -5.57
N ALA A 118 13.66 4.37 -4.36
CA ALA A 118 13.85 3.28 -3.42
C ALA A 118 12.50 2.59 -3.13
N VAL A 119 12.44 1.31 -3.45
CA VAL A 119 11.27 0.47 -3.24
C VAL A 119 11.19 0.13 -1.76
N SER A 120 10.02 0.30 -1.16
CA SER A 120 9.76 -0.17 0.19
C SER A 120 9.02 -1.50 0.14
N TYR A 121 9.52 -2.50 0.87
CA TYR A 121 8.82 -3.74 1.11
C TYR A 121 8.18 -3.66 2.48
N THR A 122 6.89 -3.93 2.54
CA THR A 122 6.18 -4.11 3.80
C THR A 122 5.78 -5.56 3.92
N HIS A 123 6.11 -6.20 5.02
CA HIS A 123 5.45 -7.44 5.41
C HIS A 123 4.13 -7.04 6.08
N LEU A 124 3.06 -7.24 5.34
CA LEU A 124 1.71 -7.11 5.86
C LEU A 124 1.23 -8.44 6.41
#